data_65e0b4346fa074f4ce1f2dc448f362f1
#
_entry.id   65e0b4346fa074f4ce1f2dc448f362f1
#
_cell.length_a   1.000
_cell.length_b   1.000
_cell.length_c   1.000
_cell.angle_alpha   90.00
_cell.angle_beta   90.00
_cell.angle_gamma   90.00
#
_symmetry.space_group_name_H-M   'P 1'
#
loop_
_entity.id
_entity.type
_entity.pdbx_description
1 polymer ?
#
loop_
_entity_poly.entity_id
_entity_poly.type
_entity_poly.pdbx_seq_one_letter_code
_entity_poly.pdbx_strand_id
1 'polypeptide(L)'
;MGQLGPDGLLRLQGGIYRCAIGKGGRRADKRESDGATPIGLLPLRRVLYRADRLAPPCAAVPLAPIAPDDGWCDDPTHTDYNTQIRLPHAARHEELWRADEIYDVIGVLGWNDAPVARGRGSAIFLHLARPGFTPTEGCIALEQRDLLRVLAEGLAAIEVMA
;
A
#
# COMPACT_ATOMS: atom_id res chain seq x y z
N MET A 1 -11.49 -11.33 3.45
CA MET A 1 -10.16 -11.05 3.99
C MET A 1 -9.13 -11.86 3.22
N GLY A 2 -8.08 -11.21 2.74
CA GLY A 2 -6.96 -11.87 2.08
C GLY A 2 -5.91 -12.34 3.07
N GLN A 3 -5.24 -13.44 2.77
CA GLN A 3 -4.13 -13.96 3.58
C GLN A 3 -2.85 -13.96 2.75
N LEU A 4 -1.85 -13.22 3.18
CA LEU A 4 -0.52 -13.18 2.55
C LEU A 4 0.43 -14.12 3.29
N GLY A 5 0.77 -15.21 2.65
CA GLY A 5 1.62 -16.24 3.22
C GLY A 5 3.12 -15.93 3.13
N PRO A 6 3.95 -16.75 3.83
CA PRO A 6 5.40 -16.65 3.75
C PRO A 6 5.96 -16.94 2.35
N ASP A 7 5.17 -17.58 1.51
CA ASP A 7 5.50 -17.89 0.12
C ASP A 7 5.31 -16.70 -0.84
N GLY A 8 4.88 -15.53 -0.35
CA GLY A 8 4.62 -14.35 -1.17
C GLY A 8 3.32 -14.44 -1.98
N LEU A 9 2.42 -15.34 -1.60
CA LEU A 9 1.14 -15.54 -2.28
C LEU A 9 -0.01 -14.99 -1.43
N LEU A 10 -0.82 -14.12 -2.04
CA LEU A 10 -2.07 -13.64 -1.47
C LEU A 10 -3.20 -14.59 -1.85
N ARG A 11 -3.93 -15.08 -0.86
CA ARG A 11 -5.08 -15.96 -1.03
C ARG A 11 -6.35 -15.24 -0.66
N LEU A 12 -7.31 -15.22 -1.59
CA LEU A 12 -8.60 -14.56 -1.41
C LEU A 12 -9.67 -15.37 -2.17
N GLN A 13 -10.72 -15.83 -1.47
CA GLN A 13 -11.89 -16.48 -2.08
C GLN A 13 -11.54 -17.60 -3.08
N GLY A 14 -10.53 -18.41 -2.75
CA GLY A 14 -10.06 -19.49 -3.61
C GLY A 14 -9.09 -19.07 -4.73
N GLY A 15 -8.91 -17.76 -4.94
CA GLY A 15 -7.87 -17.23 -5.82
C GLY A 15 -6.51 -17.18 -5.13
N ILE A 16 -5.44 -17.29 -5.92
CA ILE A 16 -4.04 -17.19 -5.47
C ILE A 16 -3.33 -16.21 -6.37
N TYR A 17 -2.70 -15.19 -5.76
CA TYR A 17 -2.10 -14.08 -6.48
C TYR A 17 -0.66 -13.87 -6.01
N ARG A 18 0.26 -13.75 -6.96
CA ARG A 18 1.66 -13.44 -6.67
C ARG A 18 1.81 -12.01 -6.17
N CYS A 19 2.60 -11.81 -5.10
CA CYS A 19 2.92 -10.51 -4.57
C CYS A 19 4.42 -10.27 -4.51
N ALA A 20 4.84 -9.02 -4.73
CA ALA A 20 6.10 -8.51 -4.23
C ALA A 20 5.85 -7.93 -2.83
N ILE A 21 6.80 -8.13 -1.94
CA ILE A 21 6.80 -7.59 -0.57
C ILE A 21 8.05 -6.77 -0.32
N GLY A 22 8.18 -6.20 0.87
CA GLY A 22 9.32 -5.40 1.25
C GLY A 22 10.66 -6.13 1.10
N LYS A 23 11.69 -5.42 0.65
CA LYS A 23 13.06 -5.96 0.54
C LYS A 23 13.62 -6.43 1.87
N GLY A 24 13.13 -5.91 3.00
CA GLY A 24 13.45 -6.36 4.35
C GLY A 24 12.66 -7.57 4.82
N GLY A 25 11.87 -8.20 3.95
CA GLY A 25 11.02 -9.31 4.30
C GLY A 25 9.77 -8.90 5.06
N ARG A 26 9.30 -9.75 5.96
CA ARG A 26 8.15 -9.50 6.83
C ARG A 26 8.61 -9.38 8.28
N ARG A 27 8.10 -8.41 9.02
CA ARG A 27 8.51 -8.15 10.40
C ARG A 27 7.33 -7.80 11.31
N ALA A 28 7.32 -8.37 12.52
CA ALA A 28 6.35 -8.03 13.54
C ALA A 28 6.67 -6.68 14.20
N ASP A 29 7.96 -6.39 14.46
CA ASP A 29 8.41 -5.11 15.00
C ASP A 29 8.86 -4.16 13.88
N LYS A 30 7.95 -3.86 12.99
CA LYS A 30 8.14 -2.94 11.88
C LYS A 30 8.66 -1.57 12.35
N ARG A 31 9.66 -1.03 11.63
CA ARG A 31 10.21 0.31 11.84
C ARG A 31 10.25 1.11 10.54
N GLU A 32 10.29 2.44 10.66
CA GLU A 32 10.48 3.32 9.51
C GLU A 32 11.83 2.98 8.84
N SER A 33 11.82 2.94 7.51
CA SER A 33 13.02 2.71 6.68
C SER A 33 13.68 1.32 6.81
N ASP A 34 13.02 0.34 7.42
CA ASP A 34 13.55 -1.04 7.48
C ASP A 34 13.27 -1.86 6.20
N GLY A 35 12.49 -1.30 5.27
CA GLY A 35 12.14 -1.97 4.03
C GLY A 35 11.26 -3.20 4.21
N ALA A 36 10.69 -3.43 5.37
CA ALA A 36 9.91 -4.62 5.67
C ALA A 36 8.40 -4.39 5.57
N THR A 37 7.68 -5.44 5.15
CA THR A 37 6.23 -5.50 5.21
C THR A 37 5.81 -5.92 6.63
N PRO A 38 4.90 -5.17 7.30
CA PRO A 38 4.50 -5.53 8.64
C PRO A 38 3.69 -6.82 8.68
N ILE A 39 3.96 -7.66 9.67
CA ILE A 39 3.14 -8.84 10.00
C ILE A 39 1.91 -8.39 10.77
N GLY A 40 0.76 -8.99 10.48
CA GLY A 40 -0.50 -8.75 11.17
C GLY A 40 -1.64 -8.39 10.23
N LEU A 41 -2.74 -7.96 10.82
CA LEU A 41 -3.93 -7.58 10.08
C LEU A 41 -3.81 -6.13 9.60
N LEU A 42 -3.90 -5.94 8.28
CA LEU A 42 -3.85 -4.65 7.61
C LEU A 42 -5.22 -4.37 6.98
N PRO A 43 -6.09 -3.57 7.61
CA PRO A 43 -7.35 -3.18 6.99
C PRO A 43 -7.11 -2.33 5.74
N LEU A 44 -7.89 -2.55 4.69
CA LEU A 44 -7.90 -1.66 3.54
C LEU A 44 -8.81 -0.47 3.86
N ARG A 45 -8.23 0.73 3.95
CA ARG A 45 -8.95 1.95 4.35
C ARG A 45 -9.68 2.60 3.19
N ARG A 46 -8.99 2.77 2.08
CA ARG A 46 -9.50 3.38 0.84
C ARG A 46 -8.60 3.03 -0.33
N VAL A 47 -9.07 3.34 -1.53
CA VAL A 47 -8.30 3.17 -2.78
C VAL A 47 -8.16 4.51 -3.46
N LEU A 48 -6.93 4.85 -3.86
CA LEU A 48 -6.60 6.00 -4.69
C LEU A 48 -6.21 5.51 -6.08
N TYR A 49 -6.53 6.26 -7.13
CA TYR A 49 -6.25 5.83 -8.50
C TYR A 49 -5.98 6.99 -9.44
N ARG A 50 -5.24 6.73 -10.51
CA ARG A 50 -4.95 7.69 -11.58
C ARG A 50 -6.13 7.72 -12.56
N ALA A 51 -7.04 8.66 -12.36
CA ALA A 51 -8.22 8.81 -13.20
C ALA A 51 -7.90 9.22 -14.65
N ASP A 52 -6.69 9.77 -14.90
CA ASP A 52 -6.20 10.07 -16.23
C ASP A 52 -5.67 8.83 -16.99
N ARG A 53 -5.47 7.69 -16.30
CA ARG A 53 -4.89 6.47 -16.87
C ARG A 53 -5.85 5.29 -16.91
N LEU A 54 -6.78 5.19 -15.96
CA LEU A 54 -7.72 4.06 -15.88
C LEU A 54 -9.07 4.49 -15.33
N ALA A 55 -10.10 3.71 -15.64
CA ALA A 55 -11.42 3.86 -15.07
C ALA A 55 -11.40 3.57 -13.56
N PRO A 56 -12.35 4.13 -12.77
CA PRO A 56 -12.42 3.84 -11.35
C PRO A 56 -12.46 2.33 -11.09
N PRO A 57 -11.56 1.80 -10.24
CA PRO A 57 -11.61 0.39 -9.84
C PRO A 57 -12.92 0.07 -9.11
N CYS A 58 -13.39 -1.18 -9.23
CA CYS A 58 -14.43 -1.69 -8.37
C CYS A 58 -13.80 -2.11 -7.03
N ALA A 59 -14.29 -1.57 -5.92
CA ALA A 59 -13.78 -1.87 -4.59
C ALA A 59 -14.87 -1.77 -3.53
N ALA A 60 -14.69 -2.47 -2.41
CA ALA A 60 -15.61 -2.45 -1.26
C ALA A 60 -15.37 -1.27 -0.30
N VAL A 61 -14.36 -0.43 -0.58
CA VAL A 61 -13.96 0.72 0.23
C VAL A 61 -14.05 2.01 -0.58
N PRO A 62 -14.01 3.20 0.06
CA PRO A 62 -14.06 4.46 -0.65
C PRO A 62 -12.94 4.61 -1.69
N LEU A 63 -13.28 5.23 -2.82
CA LEU A 63 -12.37 5.55 -3.92
C LEU A 63 -12.14 7.05 -4.01
N ALA A 64 -10.95 7.48 -4.40
CA ALA A 64 -10.65 8.85 -4.75
C ALA A 64 -9.57 8.92 -5.84
N PRO A 65 -9.68 9.87 -6.80
CA PRO A 65 -8.62 10.08 -7.77
C PRO A 65 -7.41 10.72 -7.10
N ILE A 66 -6.21 10.37 -7.59
CA ILE A 66 -4.96 11.01 -7.18
C ILE A 66 -4.84 12.33 -7.92
N ALA A 67 -4.47 13.40 -7.21
CA ALA A 67 -4.16 14.70 -7.79
C ALA A 67 -2.64 14.90 -7.95
N PRO A 68 -2.19 15.78 -8.88
CA PRO A 68 -0.75 16.03 -9.07
C PRO A 68 -0.01 16.52 -7.83
N ASP A 69 -0.70 17.13 -6.87
CA ASP A 69 -0.16 17.64 -5.63
C ASP A 69 -0.38 16.71 -4.43
N ASP A 70 -0.80 15.48 -4.65
CA ASP A 70 -0.93 14.50 -3.58
C ASP A 70 0.42 13.91 -3.17
N GLY A 71 0.64 13.85 -1.86
CA GLY A 71 1.82 13.24 -1.24
C GLY A 71 1.46 12.45 0.01
N TRP A 72 2.44 11.79 0.58
CA TRP A 72 2.33 11.06 1.83
C TRP A 72 3.52 11.37 2.71
N CYS A 73 3.27 11.89 3.91
CA CYS A 73 4.34 12.25 4.84
C CYS A 73 4.96 10.98 5.44
N ASP A 74 6.26 10.81 5.22
CA ASP A 74 7.06 9.71 5.77
C ASP A 74 8.15 10.19 6.74
N ASP A 75 8.01 11.43 7.22
CA ASP A 75 8.93 12.03 8.18
C ASP A 75 8.48 11.75 9.61
N PRO A 76 9.16 10.87 10.36
CA PRO A 76 8.74 10.50 11.71
C PRO A 76 8.88 11.63 12.73
N THR A 77 9.52 12.75 12.37
CA THR A 77 9.64 13.93 13.24
C THR A 77 8.50 14.94 13.06
N HIS A 78 7.69 14.78 11.99
CA HIS A 78 6.62 15.73 11.67
C HIS A 78 5.27 15.27 12.24
N THR A 79 4.40 16.24 12.59
CA THR A 79 3.05 15.95 13.11
C THR A 79 2.14 15.26 12.11
N ASP A 80 2.39 15.45 10.81
CA ASP A 80 1.64 14.80 9.72
C ASP A 80 2.15 13.41 9.37
N TYR A 81 3.10 12.87 10.13
CA TYR A 81 3.69 11.55 9.86
C TYR A 81 2.63 10.49 9.61
N ASN A 82 2.84 9.71 8.55
CA ASN A 82 1.96 8.65 8.08
C ASN A 82 0.55 9.12 7.73
N THR A 83 0.44 10.30 7.13
CA THR A 83 -0.83 10.81 6.58
C THR A 83 -0.66 11.33 5.16
N GLN A 84 -1.76 11.36 4.42
CA GLN A 84 -1.81 12.00 3.11
C GLN A 84 -1.71 13.52 3.28
N ILE A 85 -0.88 14.16 2.44
CA ILE A 85 -0.62 15.60 2.48
C ILE A 85 -0.77 16.21 1.09
N ARG A 86 -0.86 17.54 1.05
CA ARG A 86 -0.79 18.34 -0.16
C ARG A 86 0.59 18.93 -0.34
N LEU A 87 1.10 18.89 -1.57
CA LEU A 87 2.38 19.47 -1.94
C LEU A 87 2.19 20.89 -2.48
N PRO A 88 3.14 21.83 -2.26
CA PRO A 88 4.40 21.63 -1.55
C PRO A 88 4.21 21.48 -0.03
N HIS A 89 5.07 20.70 0.61
CA HIS A 89 5.04 20.43 2.06
C HIS A 89 6.47 20.35 2.59
N ALA A 90 6.70 20.91 3.79
CA ALA A 90 8.05 21.02 4.36
C ALA A 90 8.63 19.68 4.85
N ALA A 91 7.78 18.72 5.24
CA ALA A 91 8.23 17.43 5.73
C ALA A 91 8.72 16.53 4.58
N ARG A 92 9.61 15.59 4.91
CA ARG A 92 9.96 14.52 3.99
C ARG A 92 8.71 13.74 3.61
N HIS A 93 8.56 13.42 2.32
CA HIS A 93 7.34 12.81 1.80
C HIS A 93 7.61 11.99 0.53
N GLU A 94 6.65 11.13 0.20
CA GLU A 94 6.50 10.51 -1.11
C GLU A 94 5.53 11.31 -1.97
N GLU A 95 5.81 11.40 -3.26
CA GLU A 95 4.86 11.88 -4.25
C GLU A 95 3.97 10.72 -4.72
N LEU A 96 2.65 10.90 -4.68
CA LEU A 96 1.72 9.87 -5.13
C LEU A 96 1.45 9.94 -6.63
N TRP A 97 1.62 11.13 -7.23
CA TRP A 97 1.50 11.33 -8.67
C TRP A 97 2.84 11.05 -9.35
N ARG A 98 3.00 9.81 -9.85
CA ARG A 98 4.27 9.33 -10.38
C ARG A 98 4.26 9.25 -11.90
N ALA A 99 5.45 9.39 -12.51
CA ALA A 99 5.65 9.16 -13.94
C ALA A 99 5.56 7.68 -14.32
N ASP A 100 6.06 6.78 -13.43
CA ASP A 100 5.90 5.34 -13.60
C ASP A 100 4.47 4.89 -13.23
N GLU A 101 4.20 3.59 -13.30
CA GLU A 101 2.85 3.04 -13.17
C GLU A 101 2.56 2.45 -11.78
N ILE A 102 3.54 2.38 -10.87
CA ILE A 102 3.37 1.63 -9.62
C ILE A 102 2.27 2.17 -8.73
N TYR A 103 1.97 3.47 -8.78
CA TYR A 103 0.91 4.13 -8.02
C TYR A 103 -0.32 4.48 -8.87
N ASP A 104 -0.50 3.85 -10.02
CA ASP A 104 -1.73 4.02 -10.79
C ASP A 104 -2.97 3.56 -9.99
N VAL A 105 -2.78 2.57 -9.12
CA VAL A 105 -3.75 2.16 -8.10
C VAL A 105 -3.02 1.99 -6.77
N ILE A 106 -3.56 2.62 -5.72
CA ILE A 106 -3.03 2.54 -4.37
C ILE A 106 -4.14 2.09 -3.43
N GLY A 107 -3.99 0.93 -2.79
CA GLY A 107 -4.77 0.58 -1.62
C GLY A 107 -4.06 1.08 -0.36
N VAL A 108 -4.69 1.97 0.39
CA VAL A 108 -4.12 2.46 1.65
C VAL A 108 -4.41 1.44 2.74
N LEU A 109 -3.36 0.77 3.19
CA LEU A 109 -3.47 -0.25 4.25
C LEU A 109 -3.31 0.41 5.62
N GLY A 110 -4.14 -0.01 6.56
CA GLY A 110 -4.16 0.51 7.93
C GLY A 110 -3.03 -0.07 8.77
N TRP A 111 -1.85 0.50 8.61
CA TRP A 111 -0.69 0.24 9.47
C TRP A 111 -0.27 1.54 10.14
N ASN A 112 -0.09 1.49 11.45
CA ASN A 112 0.38 2.64 12.24
C ASN A 112 -0.47 3.91 11.99
N ASP A 113 -1.78 3.76 11.96
CA ASP A 113 -2.70 4.88 11.65
C ASP A 113 -3.76 5.14 12.74
N ALA A 114 -3.89 4.26 13.74
CA ALA A 114 -4.96 4.36 14.72
C ALA A 114 -4.54 3.90 16.14
N PRO A 115 -3.75 4.68 16.88
CA PRO A 115 -3.11 5.96 16.54
C PRO A 115 -1.76 5.82 15.83
N VAL A 116 -1.29 6.91 15.24
CA VAL A 116 0.05 6.97 14.65
C VAL A 116 1.09 7.03 15.77
N ALA A 117 2.09 6.15 15.70
CA ALA A 117 3.27 6.17 16.55
C ALA A 117 4.52 6.47 15.72
N ARG A 118 5.35 7.40 16.19
CA ARG A 118 6.53 7.85 15.46
C ARG A 118 7.53 6.71 15.26
N GLY A 119 8.03 6.57 14.02
CA GLY A 119 9.07 5.61 13.69
C GLY A 119 8.59 4.17 13.50
N ARG A 120 7.29 3.90 13.61
CA ARG A 120 6.74 2.55 13.44
C ARG A 120 6.43 2.17 12.00
N GLY A 121 6.73 3.06 11.06
CA GLY A 121 6.51 2.86 9.65
C GLY A 121 5.39 3.72 9.07
N SER A 122 5.50 3.99 7.78
CA SER A 122 4.57 4.84 7.04
C SER A 122 4.36 4.31 5.63
N ALA A 123 3.30 4.79 4.97
CA ALA A 123 3.03 4.51 3.55
C ALA A 123 3.03 3.02 3.23
N ILE A 124 2.33 2.22 4.03
CA ILE A 124 2.14 0.80 3.73
C ILE A 124 0.96 0.68 2.79
N PHE A 125 1.27 0.49 1.52
CA PHE A 125 0.29 0.47 0.44
C PHE A 125 0.20 -0.89 -0.23
N LEU A 126 -0.95 -1.13 -0.83
CA LEU A 126 -1.17 -2.12 -1.86
C LEU A 126 -1.07 -1.41 -3.20
N HIS A 127 -0.13 -1.79 -4.07
CA HIS A 127 0.08 -1.07 -5.34
C HIS A 127 0.49 -2.02 -6.49
N LEU A 128 0.81 -1.46 -7.66
CA LEU A 128 1.20 -2.25 -8.82
C LEU A 128 2.66 -2.70 -8.73
N ALA A 129 2.89 -3.98 -9.02
CA ALA A 129 4.23 -4.54 -9.05
C ALA A 129 5.05 -3.99 -10.22
N ARG A 130 6.35 -3.79 -9.98
CA ARG A 130 7.32 -3.55 -11.05
C ARG A 130 7.51 -4.82 -11.88
N PRO A 131 7.96 -4.71 -13.14
CA PRO A 131 8.32 -5.89 -13.92
C PRO A 131 9.26 -6.82 -13.13
N GLY A 132 8.98 -8.13 -13.15
CA GLY A 132 9.75 -9.12 -12.41
C GLY A 132 9.48 -9.18 -10.91
N PHE A 133 8.47 -8.45 -10.41
CA PHE A 133 8.12 -8.41 -8.98
C PHE A 133 9.31 -8.00 -8.09
N THR A 134 10.03 -6.97 -8.51
CA THR A 134 11.10 -6.37 -7.70
C THR A 134 10.57 -6.03 -6.30
N PRO A 135 11.30 -6.39 -5.23
CA PRO A 135 10.89 -6.08 -3.85
C PRO A 135 10.59 -4.60 -3.63
N THR A 136 9.66 -4.31 -2.75
CA THR A 136 9.23 -2.96 -2.39
C THR A 136 10.01 -2.44 -1.17
N GLU A 137 9.70 -1.21 -0.75
CA GLU A 137 10.22 -0.63 0.50
C GLU A 137 9.36 -1.00 1.73
N GLY A 138 8.43 -1.96 1.59
CA GLY A 138 7.54 -2.44 2.65
C GLY A 138 6.09 -2.63 2.22
N CYS A 139 5.72 -2.13 1.06
CA CYS A 139 4.40 -2.29 0.47
C CYS A 139 4.16 -3.72 -0.05
N ILE A 140 2.92 -4.01 -0.36
CA ILE A 140 2.49 -5.25 -1.03
C ILE A 140 2.11 -4.88 -2.46
N ALA A 141 2.73 -5.52 -3.46
CA ALA A 141 2.50 -5.17 -4.85
C ALA A 141 2.05 -6.37 -5.68
N LEU A 142 1.06 -6.17 -6.53
CA LEU A 142 0.51 -7.17 -7.45
C LEU A 142 0.56 -6.66 -8.88
N GLU A 143 0.49 -7.59 -9.83
CA GLU A 143 0.20 -7.27 -11.22
C GLU A 143 -1.15 -6.53 -11.31
N GLN A 144 -1.29 -5.58 -12.23
CA GLN A 144 -2.49 -4.73 -12.33
C GLN A 144 -3.77 -5.54 -12.44
N ARG A 145 -3.81 -6.54 -13.31
CA ARG A 145 -4.99 -7.40 -13.47
C ARG A 145 -5.41 -8.05 -12.15
N ASP A 146 -4.44 -8.56 -11.41
CA ASP A 146 -4.68 -9.24 -10.14
C ASP A 146 -5.10 -8.27 -9.05
N LEU A 147 -4.48 -7.08 -8.98
CA LEU A 147 -4.88 -6.05 -8.03
C LEU A 147 -6.32 -5.60 -8.27
N LEU A 148 -6.69 -5.29 -9.51
CA LEU A 148 -8.06 -4.90 -9.83
C LEU A 148 -9.05 -6.01 -9.51
N ARG A 149 -8.66 -7.27 -9.71
CA ARG A 149 -9.50 -8.42 -9.41
C ARG A 149 -9.74 -8.60 -7.91
N VAL A 150 -8.70 -8.56 -7.07
CA VAL A 150 -8.88 -8.72 -5.62
C VAL A 150 -9.69 -7.57 -5.03
N LEU A 151 -9.56 -6.34 -5.56
CA LEU A 151 -10.40 -5.23 -5.16
C LEU A 151 -11.87 -5.48 -5.52
N ALA A 152 -12.14 -5.93 -6.75
CA ALA A 152 -13.49 -6.24 -7.22
C ALA A 152 -14.14 -7.42 -6.46
N GLU A 153 -13.32 -8.37 -5.98
CA GLU A 153 -13.78 -9.48 -5.14
C GLU A 153 -14.10 -9.05 -3.69
N GLY A 154 -13.94 -7.76 -3.36
CA GLY A 154 -14.33 -7.22 -2.07
C GLY A 154 -13.24 -7.29 -1.00
N LEU A 155 -11.97 -7.20 -1.39
CA LEU A 155 -10.87 -7.14 -0.43
C LEU A 155 -11.12 -6.02 0.59
N ALA A 156 -11.18 -6.38 1.88
CA ALA A 156 -11.40 -5.44 2.98
C ALA A 156 -10.21 -5.37 3.95
N ALA A 157 -9.37 -6.40 3.97
CA ALA A 157 -8.17 -6.46 4.80
C ALA A 157 -7.23 -7.54 4.27
N ILE A 158 -5.94 -7.39 4.57
CA ILE A 158 -4.92 -8.43 4.34
C ILE A 158 -4.33 -8.84 5.69
N GLU A 159 -4.34 -10.12 5.98
CA GLU A 159 -3.58 -10.68 7.09
C GLU A 159 -2.22 -11.14 6.57
N VAL A 160 -1.16 -10.47 6.99
CA VAL A 160 0.21 -10.85 6.67
C VAL A 160 0.68 -11.88 7.71
N MET A 161 0.85 -13.10 7.25
CA MET A 161 1.23 -14.23 8.11
C MET A 161 2.71 -14.16 8.52
N ALA A 162 3.02 -14.73 9.67
CA ALA A 162 4.39 -14.84 10.16
C ALA A 162 5.26 -15.78 9.31
#